data_6ab8c5b6ba1b9442fa4e1142787c7a7b
#
_entry.id   6ab8c5b6ba1b9442fa4e1142787c7a7b
#
_cell.length_a   1.000
_cell.length_b   1.000
_cell.length_c   1.000
_cell.angle_alpha   90.00
_cell.angle_beta   90.00
_cell.angle_gamma   90.00
#
_symmetry.space_group_name_H-M   'P 1'
#
loop_
_entity.id
_entity.type
_entity.pdbx_description
1 polymer ?
#
loop_
_entity_poly.entity_id
_entity_poly.type
_entity_poly.pdbx_seq_one_letter_code
_entity_poly.pdbx_strand_id
1 'polypeptide(L)'
;MRMEWLRASDDFPACWACFLVYDDRVDVLAITGSEQRIDQSMSPDAARALWADLCECGWHRASEEEINRHQMSHRKLRLIVYGDQP
;
A
#
# COMPACT_ATOMS: atom_id res chain seq x y z
N MET A 1 -4.80 -14.62 -6.56
CA MET A 1 -4.15 -13.41 -5.99
C MET A 1 -5.21 -12.35 -5.76
N ARG A 2 -5.19 -11.70 -4.62
CA ARG A 2 -6.14 -10.65 -4.26
C ARG A 2 -5.36 -9.36 -3.97
N MET A 3 -5.86 -8.24 -4.42
CA MET A 3 -5.22 -6.94 -4.21
C MET A 3 -6.05 -6.13 -3.21
N GLU A 4 -5.40 -5.69 -2.13
CA GLU A 4 -6.01 -4.87 -1.10
C GLU A 4 -5.23 -3.58 -0.95
N TRP A 5 -5.94 -2.48 -0.79
CA TRP A 5 -5.35 -1.15 -0.73
C TRP A 5 -5.64 -0.46 0.59
N LEU A 6 -4.61 0.18 1.14
CA LEU A 6 -4.74 1.11 2.26
C LEU A 6 -4.26 2.47 1.83
N ARG A 7 -4.83 3.48 2.44
CA ARG A 7 -4.50 4.86 2.17
C ARG A 7 -4.45 5.63 3.49
N ALA A 8 -3.46 6.51 3.65
CA ALA A 8 -3.41 7.40 4.80
C ALA A 8 -4.51 8.47 4.69
N SER A 9 -4.82 9.12 5.81
CA SER A 9 -5.77 10.23 5.82
C SER A 9 -5.29 11.34 4.89
N ASP A 10 -6.19 12.28 4.57
CA ASP A 10 -5.93 13.38 3.63
C ASP A 10 -4.73 14.25 4.02
N ASP A 11 -4.30 14.17 5.28
CA ASP A 11 -3.12 14.92 5.75
C ASP A 11 -1.82 14.39 5.15
N PHE A 12 -1.82 13.19 4.57
CA PHE A 12 -0.64 12.57 3.97
C PHE A 12 -0.97 12.09 2.55
N PRO A 13 -1.07 13.03 1.59
CA PRO A 13 -1.63 12.71 0.26
C PRO A 13 -0.83 11.71 -0.57
N ALA A 14 0.43 11.49 -0.23
CA ALA A 14 1.28 10.58 -1.00
C ALA A 14 1.37 9.17 -0.39
N CYS A 15 0.60 8.87 0.66
CA CYS A 15 0.74 7.62 1.39
C CYS A 15 -0.27 6.57 0.95
N TRP A 16 0.23 5.58 0.23
CA TRP A 16 -0.56 4.46 -0.28
C TRP A 16 0.16 3.14 -0.01
N ALA A 17 -0.61 2.09 0.23
CA ALA A 17 -0.09 0.75 0.38
C ALA A 17 -0.92 -0.24 -0.44
N CYS A 18 -0.24 -1.09 -1.18
CA CYS A 18 -0.86 -2.17 -1.94
C CYS A 18 -0.38 -3.50 -1.37
N PHE A 19 -1.33 -4.35 -0.99
CA PHE A 19 -1.06 -5.69 -0.48
C PHE A 19 -1.51 -6.69 -1.54
N LEU A 20 -0.57 -7.41 -2.14
CA LEU A 20 -0.86 -8.49 -3.06
C LEU A 20 -0.90 -9.79 -2.27
N VAL A 21 -2.10 -10.30 -2.04
CA VAL A 21 -2.33 -11.44 -1.16
C VAL A 21 -2.32 -12.74 -1.96
N TYR A 22 -1.34 -13.58 -1.70
CA TYR A 22 -1.24 -14.93 -2.24
C TYR A 22 -1.56 -15.95 -1.15
N ASP A 23 -1.60 -17.22 -1.48
CA ASP A 23 -1.95 -18.27 -0.52
C ASP A 23 -0.92 -18.41 0.61
N ASP A 24 0.35 -18.21 0.31
CA ASP A 24 1.45 -18.48 1.23
C ASP A 24 2.23 -17.23 1.63
N ARG A 25 1.96 -16.08 1.02
CA ARG A 25 2.70 -14.85 1.29
C ARG A 25 1.87 -13.63 0.89
N VAL A 26 2.32 -12.48 1.34
CA VAL A 26 1.75 -11.20 0.92
C VAL A 26 2.91 -10.29 0.47
N ASP A 27 2.81 -9.77 -0.74
CA ASP A 27 3.77 -8.79 -1.24
C ASP A 27 3.22 -7.40 -0.94
N VAL A 28 3.99 -6.59 -0.21
CA VAL A 28 3.57 -5.25 0.19
C VAL A 28 4.41 -4.21 -0.53
N LEU A 29 3.73 -3.27 -1.16
CA LEU A 29 4.35 -2.13 -1.81
C LEU A 29 3.70 -0.88 -1.25
N ALA A 30 4.50 0.00 -0.64
CA ALA A 30 3.92 1.15 0.06
C ALA A 30 4.85 2.35 0.09
N ILE A 31 4.25 3.53 0.19
CA ILE A 31 4.93 4.76 0.56
C ILE A 31 4.30 5.26 1.84
N THR A 32 5.09 5.44 2.89
CA THR A 32 4.61 5.92 4.18
C THR A 32 5.03 7.37 4.42
N GLY A 33 4.49 7.96 5.46
CA GLY A 33 4.47 9.41 5.69
C GLY A 33 5.79 10.16 5.73
N SER A 34 6.94 9.51 5.81
CA SER A 34 8.24 10.17 5.74
C SER A 34 8.99 9.76 4.48
N GLU A 35 8.26 9.48 3.41
CA GLU A 35 8.78 8.97 2.15
C GLU A 35 9.48 7.62 2.29
N GLN A 36 9.23 6.93 3.39
CA GLN A 36 9.68 5.57 3.56
C GLN A 36 9.00 4.68 2.54
N ARG A 37 9.80 3.89 1.86
CA ARG A 37 9.31 2.99 0.83
C ARG A 37 9.42 1.56 1.32
N ILE A 38 8.35 0.81 1.13
CA ILE A 38 8.31 -0.61 1.49
C ILE A 38 8.07 -1.40 0.21
N ASP A 39 8.93 -2.36 -0.04
CA ASP A 39 8.75 -3.33 -1.12
C ASP A 39 9.25 -4.66 -0.56
N GLN A 40 8.34 -5.44 -0.02
CA GLN A 40 8.71 -6.58 0.79
C GLN A 40 7.68 -7.69 0.69
N SER A 41 8.16 -8.93 0.56
CA SER A 41 7.31 -10.10 0.73
C SER A 41 7.36 -10.54 2.19
N MET A 42 6.22 -10.89 2.72
CA MET A 42 6.12 -11.30 4.12
C MET A 42 5.09 -12.42 4.30
N SER A 43 5.10 -13.05 5.47
CA SER A 43 4.10 -14.05 5.80
C SER A 43 2.72 -13.41 5.93
N PRO A 44 1.64 -14.19 5.76
CA PRO A 44 0.29 -13.65 5.99
C PRO A 44 0.10 -13.05 7.38
N ASP A 45 0.70 -13.64 8.41
CA ASP A 45 0.60 -13.12 9.77
C ASP A 45 1.30 -11.78 9.92
N ALA A 46 2.50 -11.65 9.36
CA ALA A 46 3.24 -10.37 9.38
C ALA A 46 2.48 -9.29 8.62
N ALA A 47 1.88 -9.65 7.49
CA ALA A 47 1.09 -8.70 6.69
C ALA A 47 -0.15 -8.22 7.46
N ARG A 48 -0.81 -9.13 8.19
CA ARG A 48 -1.96 -8.74 9.02
C ARG A 48 -1.54 -7.77 10.13
N ALA A 49 -0.39 -8.04 10.75
CA ALA A 49 0.13 -7.14 11.79
C ALA A 49 0.45 -5.75 11.22
N LEU A 50 1.08 -5.70 10.05
CA LEU A 50 1.36 -4.43 9.38
C LEU A 50 0.07 -3.68 9.02
N TRP A 51 -0.91 -4.39 8.49
CA TRP A 51 -2.22 -3.81 8.17
C TRP A 51 -2.85 -3.17 9.41
N ALA A 52 -2.86 -3.92 10.52
CA ALA A 52 -3.43 -3.43 11.78
C ALA A 52 -2.68 -2.19 12.29
N ASP A 53 -1.35 -2.20 12.22
CA ASP A 53 -0.52 -1.07 12.65
C ASP A 53 -0.81 0.18 11.83
N LEU A 54 -0.93 0.03 10.51
CA LEU A 54 -1.26 1.16 9.65
C LEU A 54 -2.65 1.71 9.96
N CYS A 55 -3.63 0.82 10.19
CA CYS A 55 -4.98 1.25 10.56
C CYS A 55 -4.99 2.00 11.89
N GLU A 56 -4.17 1.58 12.86
CA GLU A 56 -4.03 2.30 14.13
C GLU A 56 -3.41 3.68 13.94
N CYS A 57 -2.58 3.84 12.92
CA CYS A 57 -1.98 5.13 12.58
C CYS A 57 -2.90 6.03 11.76
N GLY A 58 -4.15 5.63 11.55
CA GLY A 58 -5.12 6.45 10.82
C GLY A 58 -5.29 6.10 9.35
N TRP A 59 -4.61 5.06 8.87
CA TRP A 59 -4.84 4.58 7.52
C TRP A 59 -6.18 3.87 7.42
N HIS A 60 -6.80 3.91 6.28
CA HIS A 60 -8.08 3.24 6.02
C HIS A 60 -8.02 2.46 4.72
N ARG A 61 -8.89 1.47 4.60
CA ARG A 61 -9.04 0.72 3.36
C ARG A 61 -9.53 1.68 2.27
N ALA A 62 -8.78 1.76 1.18
CA ALA A 62 -9.19 2.60 0.06
C ALA A 62 -10.35 1.94 -0.68
N SER A 63 -11.39 2.72 -0.94
CA SER A 63 -12.52 2.25 -1.73
C SER A 63 -12.15 2.24 -3.21
N GLU A 64 -12.93 1.49 -3.99
CA GLU A 64 -12.78 1.48 -5.45
C GLU A 64 -12.89 2.89 -6.02
N GLU A 65 -13.81 3.67 -5.46
CA GLU A 65 -14.01 5.06 -5.88
C GLU A 65 -12.78 5.92 -5.64
N GLU A 66 -12.15 5.78 -4.48
CA GLU A 66 -10.91 6.51 -4.17
C GLU A 66 -9.78 6.11 -5.12
N ILE A 67 -9.63 4.81 -5.34
CA ILE A 67 -8.61 4.27 -6.25
C ILE A 67 -8.79 4.84 -7.65
N ASN A 68 -10.03 4.85 -8.14
CA ASN A 68 -10.36 5.35 -9.47
C ASN A 68 -10.16 6.88 -9.55
N ARG A 69 -10.56 7.60 -8.52
CA ARG A 69 -10.43 9.07 -8.48
C ARG A 69 -8.97 9.48 -8.58
N HIS A 70 -8.08 8.76 -7.92
CA HIS A 70 -6.64 9.04 -7.94
C HIS A 70 -5.92 8.30 -9.06
N GLN A 71 -6.66 7.53 -9.87
CA GLN A 71 -6.10 6.71 -10.94
C GLN A 71 -4.95 5.82 -10.42
N MET A 72 -5.11 5.30 -9.19
CA MET A 72 -4.08 4.48 -8.57
C MET A 72 -4.09 3.07 -9.13
N SER A 73 -2.91 2.52 -9.33
CA SER A 73 -2.70 1.14 -9.75
C SER A 73 -1.40 0.65 -9.17
N HIS A 74 -1.21 -0.66 -9.15
CA HIS A 74 0.04 -1.25 -8.71
C HIS A 74 1.22 -0.72 -9.54
N ARG A 75 1.02 -0.60 -10.85
CA ARG A 75 2.05 -0.05 -11.74
C ARG A 75 2.39 1.39 -11.39
N LYS A 76 1.38 2.22 -11.14
CA LYS A 76 1.60 3.62 -10.75
C LYS A 76 2.35 3.70 -9.42
N LEU A 77 1.96 2.88 -8.45
CA LEU A 77 2.63 2.86 -7.16
C LEU A 77 4.09 2.42 -7.30
N ARG A 78 4.37 1.43 -8.13
CA ARG A 78 5.75 1.01 -8.42
C ARG A 78 6.57 2.17 -8.99
N LEU A 79 6.01 2.94 -9.91
CA LEU A 79 6.69 4.10 -10.49
C LEU A 79 7.00 5.14 -9.41
N ILE A 80 6.07 5.37 -8.48
CA ILE A 80 6.29 6.32 -7.39
C ILE A 80 7.37 5.80 -6.44
N VAL A 81 7.32 4.51 -6.08
CA VAL A 81 8.27 3.91 -5.14
C VAL A 81 9.69 3.89 -5.70
N TYR A 82 9.83 3.51 -6.96
CA TYR A 82 11.16 3.38 -7.58
C TYR A 82 11.61 4.64 -8.32
N GLY A 83 10.70 5.58 -8.54
CA GLY A 83 10.98 6.78 -9.30
C GLY A 83 11.16 6.49 -10.78
N ASP A 84 11.68 7.50 -11.51
CA ASP A 84 11.96 7.39 -12.94
C ASP A 84 13.32 6.71 -13.15
N GLN A 85 13.39 5.46 -12.77
CA GLN A 85 14.60 4.67 -13.06
C GLN A 85 14.56 4.26 -14.52
N PRO A 86 15.62 4.57 -15.28
CA PRO A 86 15.70 4.13 -16.67
C PRO A 86 15.83 2.61 -16.75
#